data_e3030aac4c3c8c1f9887f2998a503de2
#
_entry.id   e3030aac4c3c8c1f9887f2998a503de2
#
_cell.length_a   1.000
_cell.length_b   1.000
_cell.length_c   1.000
_cell.angle_alpha   90.00
_cell.angle_beta   90.00
_cell.angle_gamma   90.00
#
_symmetry.space_group_name_H-M   'P 1'
#
loop_
_entity.id
_entity.type
_entity.pdbx_description
1 polymer ?
#
loop_
_entity_poly.entity_id
_entity_poly.type
_entity_poly.pdbx_seq_one_letter_code
_entity_poly.pdbx_strand_id
1 'polypeptide(L)'
;MEKKNEILPVSLVTAEEMRAYDTYTIQNIGIHTEVLMERAALALADECMLLLKDAHKKPREAKVLCVCGTGNNGGDGLACARLLADRGVETEVLLVGKKEKLSEAAAYEYRILQAYGITVVSFGEDGFPAKEYSVIVDALFGTGLSREITGDYKQVIETINDLPGKVVAADIPSGIDSDTGKIRGTAIMADRTVTFGFAKRGLYRYPGASYAGKVRTADIGITEKSFSVGEPGMYTLTGDGLSLFQNRRPDGNKGTFGKILIAAGSQDMA
;
A
#
# COMPACT_ATOMS: atom_id res chain seq x y z
N MET A 1 30.77 -12.21 18.66
CA MET A 1 29.35 -12.59 18.93
C MET A 1 28.59 -12.35 17.65
N GLU A 2 28.35 -13.41 16.88
CA GLU A 2 27.48 -13.33 15.69
C GLU A 2 26.08 -12.96 16.15
N LYS A 3 25.56 -11.84 15.64
CA LYS A 3 24.14 -11.54 15.76
C LYS A 3 23.40 -12.65 15.03
N LYS A 4 22.77 -13.57 15.76
CA LYS A 4 21.74 -14.44 15.18
C LYS A 4 20.76 -13.50 14.49
N ASN A 5 20.58 -13.66 13.19
CA ASN A 5 19.48 -13.04 12.47
C ASN A 5 18.18 -13.58 13.09
N GLU A 6 17.67 -12.90 14.08
CA GLU A 6 16.30 -13.15 14.56
C GLU A 6 15.37 -12.66 13.46
N ILE A 7 14.72 -13.61 12.81
CA ILE A 7 13.64 -13.30 11.88
C ILE A 7 12.45 -12.91 12.73
N LEU A 8 12.24 -11.61 12.82
CA LEU A 8 11.08 -11.08 13.51
C LEU A 8 9.84 -11.32 12.64
N PRO A 9 8.75 -11.83 13.23
CA PRO A 9 7.49 -11.95 12.52
C PRO A 9 6.98 -10.56 12.14
N VAL A 10 6.37 -10.45 10.96
CA VAL A 10 5.76 -9.20 10.50
C VAL A 10 4.40 -9.04 11.17
N SER A 11 4.20 -7.92 11.86
CA SER A 11 2.93 -7.56 12.49
C SER A 11 1.84 -7.32 11.46
N LEU A 12 0.68 -7.97 11.64
CA LEU A 12 -0.52 -7.76 10.83
C LEU A 12 -1.58 -7.04 11.66
N VAL A 13 -1.93 -5.83 11.24
CA VAL A 13 -2.81 -4.95 12.01
C VAL A 13 -4.20 -4.83 11.38
N THR A 14 -5.20 -4.52 12.21
CA THR A 14 -6.53 -4.07 11.79
C THR A 14 -6.50 -2.58 11.45
N ALA A 15 -7.58 -2.10 10.80
CA ALA A 15 -7.81 -0.67 10.59
C ALA A 15 -7.86 0.11 11.92
N GLU A 16 -8.44 -0.49 12.97
CA GLU A 16 -8.54 0.12 14.29
C GLU A 16 -7.17 0.22 14.96
N GLU A 17 -6.39 -0.88 14.99
CA GLU A 17 -5.02 -0.89 15.52
C GLU A 17 -4.15 0.13 14.77
N MET A 18 -4.21 0.16 13.42
CA MET A 18 -3.43 1.12 12.63
C MET A 18 -3.79 2.57 12.95
N ARG A 19 -5.09 2.86 13.09
CA ARG A 19 -5.56 4.20 13.46
C ARG A 19 -5.09 4.61 14.86
N ALA A 20 -5.09 3.68 15.82
CA ALA A 20 -4.58 3.93 17.16
C ALA A 20 -3.07 4.26 17.14
N TYR A 21 -2.29 3.53 16.34
CA TYR A 21 -0.84 3.74 16.20
C TYR A 21 -0.52 5.06 15.50
N ASP A 22 -1.27 5.41 14.47
CA ASP A 22 -1.16 6.70 13.78
C ASP A 22 -1.46 7.85 14.73
N THR A 23 -2.60 7.78 15.45
CA THR A 23 -2.99 8.77 16.44
C THR A 23 -1.94 8.93 17.54
N TYR A 24 -1.42 7.84 18.08
CA TYR A 24 -0.38 7.88 19.11
C TYR A 24 0.91 8.52 18.57
N THR A 25 1.29 8.19 17.35
CA THR A 25 2.48 8.75 16.70
C THR A 25 2.35 10.26 16.52
N ILE A 26 1.17 10.74 16.12
CA ILE A 26 0.94 12.17 15.92
C ILE A 26 0.82 12.91 17.27
N GLN A 27 -0.01 12.41 18.18
CA GLN A 27 -0.38 13.16 19.39
C GLN A 27 0.61 12.99 20.55
N ASN A 28 1.22 11.80 20.70
CA ASN A 28 2.08 11.48 21.84
C ASN A 28 3.56 11.53 21.48
N ILE A 29 3.94 11.04 20.29
CA ILE A 29 5.34 11.13 19.83
C ILE A 29 5.61 12.49 19.20
N GLY A 30 4.60 13.13 18.58
CA GLY A 30 4.70 14.48 18.02
C GLY A 30 5.19 14.51 16.57
N ILE A 31 5.11 13.40 15.82
CA ILE A 31 5.40 13.38 14.39
C ILE A 31 4.17 13.88 13.64
N HIS A 32 4.28 15.02 12.95
CA HIS A 32 3.17 15.62 12.22
C HIS A 32 2.68 14.76 11.04
N THR A 33 1.39 14.85 10.73
CA THR A 33 0.74 14.11 9.63
C THR A 33 1.45 14.32 8.30
N GLU A 34 1.90 15.54 8.00
CA GLU A 34 2.60 15.89 6.76
C GLU A 34 3.93 15.15 6.63
N VAL A 35 4.62 14.90 7.75
CA VAL A 35 5.88 14.13 7.76
C VAL A 35 5.61 12.66 7.44
N LEU A 36 4.55 12.08 8.01
CA LEU A 36 4.14 10.70 7.73
C LEU A 36 3.71 10.55 6.27
N MET A 37 2.92 11.51 5.75
CA MET A 37 2.45 11.55 4.37
C MET A 37 3.59 11.69 3.37
N GLU A 38 4.56 12.58 3.62
CA GLU A 38 5.75 12.72 2.76
C GLU A 38 6.56 11.41 2.69
N ARG A 39 6.73 10.71 3.82
CA ARG A 39 7.42 9.41 3.84
C ARG A 39 6.64 8.32 3.11
N ALA A 40 5.31 8.30 3.22
CA ALA A 40 4.45 7.39 2.47
C ALA A 40 4.56 7.65 0.97
N ALA A 41 4.49 8.91 0.56
CA ALA A 41 4.63 9.34 -0.83
C ALA A 41 6.02 9.02 -1.41
N LEU A 42 7.10 9.21 -0.64
CA LEU A 42 8.46 8.80 -1.04
C LEU A 42 8.53 7.31 -1.32
N ALA A 43 7.94 6.48 -0.45
CA ALA A 43 7.92 5.04 -0.63
C ALA A 43 7.11 4.61 -1.87
N LEU A 44 5.99 5.29 -2.17
CA LEU A 44 5.21 5.07 -3.40
C LEU A 44 6.00 5.46 -4.64
N ALA A 45 6.62 6.64 -4.63
CA ALA A 45 7.42 7.12 -5.74
C ALA A 45 8.62 6.20 -6.01
N ASP A 46 9.27 5.69 -4.98
CA ASP A 46 10.36 4.70 -5.10
C ASP A 46 9.87 3.41 -5.76
N GLU A 47 8.67 2.92 -5.38
CA GLU A 47 8.11 1.70 -5.97
C GLU A 47 7.74 1.90 -7.45
N CYS A 48 7.20 3.07 -7.82
CA CYS A 48 6.96 3.43 -9.21
C CYS A 48 8.29 3.44 -10.01
N MET A 49 9.34 4.05 -9.46
CA MET A 49 10.65 4.08 -10.10
C MET A 49 11.26 2.70 -10.27
N LEU A 50 11.04 1.78 -9.31
CA LEU A 50 11.47 0.38 -9.44
C LEU A 50 10.72 -0.33 -10.58
N LEU A 51 9.39 -0.12 -10.72
CA LEU A 51 8.63 -0.69 -11.84
C LEU A 51 9.11 -0.16 -13.19
N LEU A 52 9.39 1.14 -13.30
CA LEU A 52 9.93 1.74 -14.52
C LEU A 52 11.31 1.14 -14.86
N LYS A 53 12.16 0.95 -13.86
CA LYS A 53 13.47 0.31 -14.02
C LYS A 53 13.34 -1.14 -14.48
N ASP A 54 12.43 -1.92 -13.87
CA ASP A 54 12.17 -3.31 -14.25
C ASP A 54 11.63 -3.41 -15.69
N ALA A 55 10.88 -2.42 -16.14
CA ALA A 55 10.40 -2.28 -17.50
C ALA A 55 11.43 -1.66 -18.48
N HIS A 56 12.66 -1.38 -18.02
CA HIS A 56 13.73 -0.72 -18.79
C HIS A 56 13.31 0.65 -19.37
N LYS A 57 12.36 1.35 -18.74
CA LYS A 57 11.92 2.69 -19.11
C LYS A 57 12.69 3.75 -18.33
N LYS A 58 13.19 4.78 -19.05
CA LYS A 58 13.76 5.95 -18.39
C LYS A 58 12.63 6.86 -17.86
N PRO A 59 12.86 7.62 -16.76
CA PRO A 59 11.85 8.52 -16.20
C PRO A 59 11.19 9.43 -17.24
N ARG A 60 11.98 10.06 -18.11
CA ARG A 60 11.51 10.99 -19.15
C ARG A 60 10.70 10.33 -20.29
N GLU A 61 10.71 9.01 -20.38
CA GLU A 61 9.97 8.22 -21.38
C GLU A 61 8.70 7.63 -20.79
N ALA A 62 8.49 7.82 -19.48
CA ALA A 62 7.39 7.24 -18.72
C ALA A 62 6.33 8.30 -18.41
N LYS A 63 5.07 7.84 -18.42
CA LYS A 63 3.93 8.58 -17.93
C LYS A 63 3.32 7.85 -16.75
N VAL A 64 3.03 8.58 -15.69
CA VAL A 64 2.40 8.03 -14.47
C VAL A 64 1.11 8.79 -14.19
N LEU A 65 0.04 8.04 -13.93
CA LEU A 65 -1.23 8.59 -13.46
C LEU A 65 -1.36 8.30 -11.97
N CYS A 66 -1.52 9.32 -11.14
CA CYS A 66 -1.88 9.18 -9.74
C CYS A 66 -3.40 9.38 -9.59
N VAL A 67 -4.12 8.30 -9.27
CA VAL A 67 -5.57 8.34 -9.08
C VAL A 67 -5.88 8.51 -7.60
N CYS A 68 -6.34 9.69 -7.24
CA CYS A 68 -6.44 10.16 -5.87
C CYS A 68 -7.88 10.31 -5.42
N GLY A 69 -8.21 9.76 -4.26
CA GLY A 69 -9.44 10.06 -3.53
C GLY A 69 -9.34 11.38 -2.76
N THR A 70 -10.37 11.69 -1.98
CA THR A 70 -10.42 12.95 -1.19
C THR A 70 -9.88 12.81 0.23
N GLY A 71 -9.57 11.58 0.70
CA GLY A 71 -9.00 11.33 2.03
C GLY A 71 -7.47 11.43 2.09
N ASN A 72 -6.90 11.04 3.23
CA ASN A 72 -5.44 11.06 3.44
C ASN A 72 -4.69 10.15 2.45
N ASN A 73 -5.25 8.99 2.10
CA ASN A 73 -4.66 8.13 1.07
C ASN A 73 -4.53 8.86 -0.29
N GLY A 74 -5.54 9.69 -0.63
CA GLY A 74 -5.45 10.60 -1.79
C GLY A 74 -4.32 11.63 -1.63
N GLY A 75 -4.11 12.13 -0.42
CA GLY A 75 -2.98 13.00 -0.08
C GLY A 75 -1.63 12.36 -0.35
N ASP A 76 -1.46 11.08 0.04
CA ASP A 76 -0.24 10.30 -0.26
C ASP A 76 0.00 10.21 -1.77
N GLY A 77 -1.08 10.00 -2.56
CA GLY A 77 -1.04 9.99 -4.02
C GLY A 77 -0.69 11.34 -4.63
N LEU A 78 -1.23 12.44 -4.09
CA LEU A 78 -0.92 13.81 -4.52
C LEU A 78 0.56 14.15 -4.28
N ALA A 79 1.07 13.85 -3.09
CA ALA A 79 2.49 14.04 -2.76
C ALA A 79 3.40 13.15 -3.64
N CYS A 80 3.00 11.89 -3.90
CA CYS A 80 3.69 10.98 -4.80
C CYS A 80 3.80 11.57 -6.23
N ALA A 81 2.73 12.17 -6.74
CA ALA A 81 2.74 12.81 -8.07
C ALA A 81 3.81 13.90 -8.16
N ARG A 82 3.92 14.76 -7.15
CA ARG A 82 4.97 15.78 -7.06
C ARG A 82 6.36 15.18 -7.07
N LEU A 83 6.59 14.16 -6.24
CA LEU A 83 7.89 13.51 -6.12
C LEU A 83 8.31 12.78 -7.41
N LEU A 84 7.37 12.23 -8.17
CA LEU A 84 7.64 11.64 -9.48
C LEU A 84 8.00 12.70 -10.51
N ALA A 85 7.30 13.84 -10.50
CA ALA A 85 7.62 14.97 -11.38
C ALA A 85 9.03 15.52 -11.11
N ASP A 86 9.42 15.67 -9.84
CA ASP A 86 10.79 16.07 -9.44
C ASP A 86 11.87 15.09 -9.95
N ARG A 87 11.51 13.81 -10.13
CA ARG A 87 12.38 12.77 -10.69
C ARG A 87 12.38 12.73 -12.22
N GLY A 88 11.68 13.68 -12.86
CA GLY A 88 11.61 13.85 -14.32
C GLY A 88 10.63 12.89 -15.01
N VAL A 89 9.65 12.35 -14.29
CA VAL A 89 8.55 11.55 -14.85
C VAL A 89 7.41 12.47 -15.25
N GLU A 90 6.84 12.29 -16.46
CA GLU A 90 5.59 12.96 -16.84
C GLU A 90 4.47 12.42 -15.96
N THR A 91 3.92 13.29 -15.11
CA THR A 91 2.95 12.90 -14.09
C THR A 91 1.66 13.68 -14.21
N GLU A 92 0.55 12.99 -14.13
CA GLU A 92 -0.81 13.53 -14.16
C GLU A 92 -1.59 12.98 -12.96
N VAL A 93 -2.53 13.75 -12.46
CA VAL A 93 -3.39 13.35 -11.34
C VAL A 93 -4.84 13.28 -11.82
N LEU A 94 -5.53 12.18 -11.49
CA LEU A 94 -6.98 12.06 -11.58
C LEU A 94 -7.57 12.17 -10.18
N LEU A 95 -8.26 13.26 -9.89
CA LEU A 95 -8.99 13.44 -8.65
C LEU A 95 -10.40 12.85 -8.80
N VAL A 96 -10.73 11.88 -7.95
CA VAL A 96 -12.06 11.26 -7.89
C VAL A 96 -12.78 11.74 -6.64
N GLY A 97 -13.88 12.45 -6.85
CA GLY A 97 -14.62 13.15 -5.80
C GLY A 97 -14.47 14.67 -5.89
N LYS A 98 -15.10 15.37 -4.97
CA LYS A 98 -15.15 16.83 -4.98
C LYS A 98 -13.95 17.42 -4.26
N LYS A 99 -13.29 18.43 -4.86
CA LYS A 99 -12.14 19.15 -4.29
C LYS A 99 -12.43 19.72 -2.89
N GLU A 100 -13.66 20.18 -2.67
CA GLU A 100 -14.09 20.75 -1.38
C GLU A 100 -14.19 19.72 -0.26
N LYS A 101 -14.10 18.42 -0.60
CA LYS A 101 -14.10 17.30 0.34
C LYS A 101 -12.73 16.74 0.64
N LEU A 102 -11.67 17.36 0.12
CA LEU A 102 -10.30 16.98 0.45
C LEU A 102 -10.10 17.06 1.98
N SER A 103 -9.44 16.05 2.56
CA SER A 103 -8.94 16.15 3.93
C SER A 103 -7.94 17.31 4.04
N GLU A 104 -7.69 17.80 5.24
CA GLU A 104 -6.77 18.92 5.45
C GLU A 104 -5.39 18.64 4.86
N ALA A 105 -4.84 17.46 5.09
CA ALA A 105 -3.56 17.04 4.55
C ALA A 105 -3.60 16.89 3.03
N ALA A 106 -4.64 16.29 2.45
CA ALA A 106 -4.80 16.21 1.00
C ALA A 106 -4.97 17.58 0.34
N ALA A 107 -5.68 18.51 0.99
CA ALA A 107 -5.82 19.89 0.51
C ALA A 107 -4.49 20.65 0.56
N TYR A 108 -3.65 20.36 1.55
CA TYR A 108 -2.29 20.89 1.64
C TYR A 108 -1.45 20.43 0.45
N GLU A 109 -1.39 19.13 0.17
CA GLU A 109 -0.65 18.57 -0.97
C GLU A 109 -1.21 19.06 -2.33
N TYR A 110 -2.54 19.18 -2.43
CA TYR A 110 -3.17 19.73 -3.65
C TYR A 110 -2.68 21.15 -3.96
N ARG A 111 -2.52 22.02 -2.96
CA ARG A 111 -1.97 23.37 -3.15
C ARG A 111 -0.52 23.35 -3.62
N ILE A 112 0.29 22.43 -3.09
CA ILE A 112 1.67 22.25 -3.54
C ILE A 112 1.71 21.83 -5.02
N LEU A 113 0.88 20.86 -5.42
CA LEU A 113 0.78 20.43 -6.82
C LEU A 113 0.46 21.58 -7.77
N GLN A 114 -0.44 22.50 -7.38
CA GLN A 114 -0.76 23.69 -8.18
C GLN A 114 0.48 24.58 -8.37
N ALA A 115 1.31 24.74 -7.33
CA ALA A 115 2.55 25.52 -7.43
C ALA A 115 3.58 24.85 -8.35
N TYR A 116 3.56 23.51 -8.44
CA TYR A 116 4.40 22.74 -9.37
C TYR A 116 3.88 22.72 -10.81
N GLY A 117 2.66 23.24 -11.07
CA GLY A 117 2.04 23.21 -12.39
C GLY A 117 1.66 21.81 -12.88
N ILE A 118 1.49 20.85 -11.97
CA ILE A 118 1.09 19.47 -12.32
C ILE A 118 -0.40 19.48 -12.68
N THR A 119 -0.74 18.83 -13.79
CA THR A 119 -2.12 18.72 -14.28
C THR A 119 -2.94 17.86 -13.34
N VAL A 120 -4.04 18.40 -12.84
CA VAL A 120 -5.05 17.67 -12.06
C VAL A 120 -6.34 17.66 -12.86
N VAL A 121 -6.75 16.47 -13.27
CA VAL A 121 -8.02 16.21 -13.97
C VAL A 121 -9.07 15.82 -12.93
N SER A 122 -10.26 16.37 -13.01
CA SER A 122 -11.40 16.01 -12.15
C SER A 122 -12.28 15.00 -12.86
N PHE A 123 -12.41 13.79 -12.31
CA PHE A 123 -13.21 12.74 -12.96
C PHE A 123 -14.67 13.15 -13.20
N GLY A 124 -15.28 13.86 -12.26
CA GLY A 124 -16.67 14.32 -12.36
C GLY A 124 -16.93 15.41 -13.41
N GLU A 125 -15.90 16.12 -13.85
CA GLU A 125 -15.98 17.22 -14.80
C GLU A 125 -15.40 16.84 -16.16
N ASP A 126 -14.22 16.21 -16.16
CA ASP A 126 -13.42 15.94 -17.35
C ASP A 126 -13.46 14.48 -17.82
N GLY A 127 -13.96 13.58 -16.96
CA GLY A 127 -13.93 12.13 -17.16
C GLY A 127 -12.54 11.52 -16.95
N PHE A 128 -12.32 10.30 -17.43
CA PHE A 128 -11.04 9.61 -17.32
C PHE A 128 -10.09 10.09 -18.46
N PRO A 129 -8.84 10.43 -18.15
CA PRO A 129 -7.90 10.91 -19.18
C PRO A 129 -7.55 9.78 -20.16
N ALA A 130 -7.73 10.07 -21.48
CA ALA A 130 -7.52 9.11 -22.56
C ALA A 130 -6.05 9.03 -22.97
N LYS A 131 -5.19 8.48 -22.11
CA LYS A 131 -3.75 8.33 -22.37
C LYS A 131 -3.27 6.95 -21.94
N GLU A 132 -2.15 6.52 -22.54
CA GLU A 132 -1.43 5.34 -22.07
C GLU A 132 -0.48 5.70 -20.94
N TYR A 133 -0.55 4.98 -19.83
CA TYR A 133 0.32 5.16 -18.67
C TYR A 133 1.24 3.95 -18.49
N SER A 134 2.49 4.22 -18.12
CA SER A 134 3.45 3.17 -17.75
C SER A 134 3.16 2.58 -16.37
N VAL A 135 2.78 3.47 -15.45
CA VAL A 135 2.39 3.12 -14.08
C VAL A 135 1.15 3.93 -13.70
N ILE A 136 0.26 3.31 -12.95
CA ILE A 136 -0.91 3.93 -12.34
C ILE A 136 -0.77 3.76 -10.83
N VAL A 137 -0.85 4.84 -10.08
CA VAL A 137 -0.88 4.82 -8.62
C VAL A 137 -2.34 4.86 -8.17
N ASP A 138 -2.79 3.81 -7.51
CA ASP A 138 -4.09 3.75 -6.86
C ASP A 138 -3.99 4.34 -5.45
N ALA A 139 -4.51 5.54 -5.27
CA ALA A 139 -4.61 6.25 -4.00
C ALA A 139 -6.05 6.72 -3.72
N LEU A 140 -7.05 5.91 -4.14
CA LEU A 140 -8.47 6.24 -3.92
C LEU A 140 -8.88 6.03 -2.47
N PHE A 141 -8.64 4.83 -1.93
CA PHE A 141 -9.03 4.43 -0.59
C PHE A 141 -7.92 3.64 0.11
N GLY A 142 -7.66 3.97 1.38
CA GLY A 142 -6.83 3.18 2.29
C GLY A 142 -7.69 2.38 3.29
N THR A 143 -7.19 2.20 4.51
CA THR A 143 -7.85 1.42 5.58
C THR A 143 -9.21 1.95 6.02
N GLY A 144 -9.60 3.17 5.63
CA GLY A 144 -10.87 3.79 6.02
C GLY A 144 -12.09 3.32 5.24
N LEU A 145 -11.94 2.40 4.28
CA LEU A 145 -13.06 1.93 3.47
C LEU A 145 -13.99 1.01 4.28
N SER A 146 -15.23 1.46 4.53
CA SER A 146 -16.21 0.72 5.32
C SER A 146 -17.52 0.38 4.57
N ARG A 147 -17.63 0.83 3.31
CA ARG A 147 -18.85 0.66 2.49
C ARG A 147 -18.53 0.09 1.12
N GLU A 148 -19.56 -0.44 0.45
CA GLU A 148 -19.45 -0.87 -0.93
C GLU A 148 -19.12 0.31 -1.87
N ILE A 149 -18.25 0.04 -2.84
CA ILE A 149 -17.85 1.01 -3.86
C ILE A 149 -18.89 1.02 -4.97
N THR A 150 -19.41 2.21 -5.27
CA THR A 150 -20.43 2.45 -6.30
C THR A 150 -20.13 3.74 -7.07
N GLY A 151 -20.92 4.04 -8.12
CA GLY A 151 -20.84 5.28 -8.89
C GLY A 151 -19.47 5.51 -9.53
N ASP A 152 -18.98 6.74 -9.50
CA ASP A 152 -17.75 7.18 -10.15
C ASP A 152 -16.52 6.37 -9.71
N TYR A 153 -16.42 6.06 -8.42
CA TYR A 153 -15.32 5.26 -7.90
C TYR A 153 -15.30 3.84 -8.49
N LYS A 154 -16.49 3.22 -8.65
CA LYS A 154 -16.60 1.91 -9.29
C LYS A 154 -16.14 1.98 -10.75
N GLN A 155 -16.63 2.96 -11.49
CA GLN A 155 -16.27 3.16 -12.89
C GLN A 155 -14.76 3.38 -13.06
N VAL A 156 -14.14 4.20 -12.20
CA VAL A 156 -12.70 4.46 -12.24
C VAL A 156 -11.90 3.18 -11.96
N ILE A 157 -12.27 2.40 -10.95
CA ILE A 157 -11.60 1.13 -10.62
C ILE A 157 -11.68 0.13 -11.78
N GLU A 158 -12.87 -0.04 -12.36
CA GLU A 158 -13.07 -0.92 -13.51
C GLU A 158 -12.24 -0.46 -14.71
N THR A 159 -12.20 0.85 -14.98
CA THR A 159 -11.36 1.42 -16.04
C THR A 159 -9.87 1.14 -15.80
N ILE A 160 -9.37 1.34 -14.58
CA ILE A 160 -7.95 1.08 -14.26
C ILE A 160 -7.59 -0.39 -14.48
N ASN A 161 -8.46 -1.31 -14.07
CA ASN A 161 -8.20 -2.75 -14.23
C ASN A 161 -8.12 -3.19 -15.70
N ASP A 162 -8.73 -2.44 -16.63
CA ASP A 162 -8.68 -2.70 -18.08
C ASP A 162 -7.48 -2.02 -18.78
N LEU A 163 -6.75 -1.14 -18.10
CA LEU A 163 -5.61 -0.45 -18.67
C LEU A 163 -4.34 -1.32 -18.67
N PRO A 164 -3.46 -1.18 -19.68
CA PRO A 164 -2.23 -1.97 -19.78
C PRO A 164 -1.13 -1.57 -18.80
N GLY A 165 -1.28 -0.43 -18.12
CA GLY A 165 -0.28 0.11 -17.18
C GLY A 165 -0.11 -0.77 -15.93
N LYS A 166 1.10 -0.74 -15.33
CA LYS A 166 1.34 -1.39 -14.05
C LYS A 166 0.71 -0.62 -12.90
N VAL A 167 0.06 -1.30 -11.97
CA VAL A 167 -0.66 -0.67 -10.86
C VAL A 167 0.12 -0.80 -9.56
N VAL A 168 0.35 0.35 -8.90
CA VAL A 168 0.88 0.44 -7.53
C VAL A 168 -0.22 0.94 -6.61
N ALA A 169 -0.64 0.14 -5.64
CA ALA A 169 -1.62 0.53 -4.65
C ALA A 169 -0.96 1.20 -3.44
N ALA A 170 -1.50 2.34 -3.03
CA ALA A 170 -1.15 3.05 -1.81
C ALA A 170 -1.88 2.43 -0.63
N ASP A 171 -1.15 1.95 0.34
CA ASP A 171 -1.59 1.33 1.58
C ASP A 171 -2.29 -0.02 1.41
N ILE A 172 -3.37 -0.08 0.65
CA ILE A 172 -4.13 -1.28 0.31
C ILE A 172 -4.83 -1.07 -1.04
N PRO A 173 -4.98 -2.08 -1.91
CA PRO A 173 -5.73 -1.91 -3.14
C PRO A 173 -7.14 -1.41 -2.86
N SER A 174 -7.53 -0.32 -3.52
CA SER A 174 -8.85 0.28 -3.33
C SER A 174 -9.95 -0.73 -3.62
N GLY A 175 -10.86 -0.88 -2.67
CA GLY A 175 -11.93 -1.87 -2.72
C GLY A 175 -11.69 -3.13 -1.90
N ILE A 176 -10.50 -3.33 -1.37
CA ILE A 176 -10.20 -4.42 -0.43
C ILE A 176 -10.42 -3.95 1.00
N ASP A 177 -11.19 -4.70 1.76
CA ASP A 177 -11.38 -4.50 3.20
C ASP A 177 -10.08 -4.85 3.94
N SER A 178 -9.54 -3.89 4.69
CA SER A 178 -8.21 -4.00 5.33
C SER A 178 -8.13 -5.06 6.42
N ASP A 179 -9.24 -5.46 7.01
CA ASP A 179 -9.27 -6.43 8.10
C ASP A 179 -9.57 -7.83 7.61
N THR A 180 -10.53 -7.95 6.68
CA THR A 180 -11.07 -9.24 6.24
C THR A 180 -10.54 -9.72 4.89
N GLY A 181 -9.99 -8.82 4.06
CA GLY A 181 -9.59 -9.10 2.69
C GLY A 181 -10.78 -9.24 1.72
N LYS A 182 -12.00 -8.97 2.15
CA LYS A 182 -13.18 -9.05 1.28
C LYS A 182 -13.19 -7.88 0.28
N ILE A 183 -13.75 -8.14 -0.90
CA ILE A 183 -13.99 -7.12 -1.91
C ILE A 183 -15.25 -6.33 -1.52
N ARG A 184 -15.16 -5.01 -1.52
CA ARG A 184 -16.26 -4.08 -1.29
C ARG A 184 -16.85 -3.58 -2.62
N GLY A 185 -17.62 -4.44 -3.28
CA GLY A 185 -18.26 -4.19 -4.58
C GLY A 185 -17.32 -4.40 -5.77
N THR A 186 -16.26 -3.63 -5.87
CA THR A 186 -15.17 -3.79 -6.84
C THR A 186 -13.84 -3.49 -6.20
N ALA A 187 -12.72 -3.94 -6.79
CA ALA A 187 -11.39 -3.67 -6.25
C ALA A 187 -10.33 -3.55 -7.35
N ILE A 188 -9.31 -2.77 -7.08
CA ILE A 188 -8.11 -2.66 -7.90
C ILE A 188 -7.30 -3.95 -7.85
N MET A 189 -6.86 -4.42 -9.01
CA MET A 189 -5.87 -5.49 -9.16
C MET A 189 -4.47 -4.88 -9.25
N ALA A 190 -3.79 -4.77 -8.11
CA ALA A 190 -2.46 -4.18 -8.06
C ALA A 190 -1.36 -5.17 -8.47
N ASP A 191 -0.35 -4.69 -9.20
CA ASP A 191 0.92 -5.43 -9.40
C ASP A 191 1.79 -5.37 -8.15
N ARG A 192 1.74 -4.23 -7.45
CA ARG A 192 2.45 -3.99 -6.19
C ARG A 192 1.60 -3.17 -5.23
N THR A 193 1.77 -3.45 -3.94
CA THR A 193 1.15 -2.66 -2.87
C THR A 193 2.23 -2.17 -1.92
N VAL A 194 2.26 -0.86 -1.67
CA VAL A 194 3.10 -0.24 -0.64
C VAL A 194 2.22 0.06 0.55
N THR A 195 2.29 -0.76 1.59
CA THR A 195 1.51 -0.58 2.81
C THR A 195 2.31 0.18 3.85
N PHE A 196 1.68 1.09 4.58
CA PHE A 196 2.36 2.08 5.43
C PHE A 196 2.39 1.66 6.89
N GLY A 197 3.55 1.84 7.54
CA GLY A 197 3.79 1.50 8.93
C GLY A 197 3.78 0.00 9.19
N PHE A 198 2.59 -0.58 9.30
CA PHE A 198 2.39 -2.01 9.50
C PHE A 198 1.51 -2.61 8.41
N ALA A 199 1.72 -3.89 8.12
CA ALA A 199 0.95 -4.62 7.12
C ALA A 199 -0.49 -4.86 7.60
N LYS A 200 -1.47 -4.69 6.71
CA LYS A 200 -2.89 -4.89 7.02
C LYS A 200 -3.28 -6.35 6.83
N ARG A 201 -4.13 -6.88 7.70
CA ARG A 201 -4.58 -8.28 7.67
C ARG A 201 -5.20 -8.68 6.34
N GLY A 202 -5.95 -7.77 5.71
CA GLY A 202 -6.63 -7.99 4.44
C GLY A 202 -5.69 -8.23 3.26
N LEU A 203 -4.43 -7.77 3.32
CA LEU A 203 -3.42 -8.02 2.30
C LEU A 203 -2.94 -9.50 2.27
N TYR A 204 -3.17 -10.23 3.35
CA TYR A 204 -2.74 -11.63 3.51
C TYR A 204 -3.92 -12.60 3.62
N ARG A 205 -5.16 -12.12 3.46
CA ARG A 205 -6.39 -12.90 3.45
C ARG A 205 -7.02 -12.91 2.06
N TYR A 206 -7.48 -14.08 1.62
CA TYR A 206 -8.21 -14.19 0.36
C TYR A 206 -9.64 -13.64 0.50
N PRO A 207 -10.17 -12.96 -0.55
CA PRO A 207 -9.55 -12.73 -1.86
C PRO A 207 -8.51 -11.59 -1.92
N GLY A 208 -8.41 -10.71 -0.93
CA GLY A 208 -7.55 -9.53 -0.92
C GLY A 208 -6.09 -9.81 -1.29
N ALA A 209 -5.53 -10.94 -0.81
CA ALA A 209 -4.17 -11.37 -1.15
C ALA A 209 -3.95 -11.58 -2.66
N SER A 210 -5.00 -11.94 -3.42
CA SER A 210 -4.92 -12.06 -4.89
C SER A 210 -4.92 -10.71 -5.61
N TYR A 211 -5.37 -9.65 -4.95
CA TYR A 211 -5.45 -8.29 -5.48
C TYR A 211 -4.24 -7.43 -5.11
N ALA A 212 -3.49 -7.82 -4.08
CA ALA A 212 -2.41 -7.02 -3.52
C ALA A 212 -1.10 -7.05 -4.33
N GLY A 213 -0.92 -8.03 -5.21
CA GLY A 213 0.34 -8.23 -5.92
C GLY A 213 1.51 -8.43 -4.95
N LYS A 214 2.66 -7.84 -5.25
CA LYS A 214 3.82 -7.88 -4.35
C LYS A 214 3.68 -6.81 -3.26
N VAL A 215 3.47 -7.23 -2.02
CA VAL A 215 3.34 -6.33 -0.86
C VAL A 215 4.70 -5.94 -0.31
N ARG A 216 4.90 -4.64 -0.09
CA ARG A 216 6.04 -4.05 0.62
C ARG A 216 5.54 -3.15 1.75
N THR A 217 5.97 -3.43 2.97
CA THR A 217 5.72 -2.52 4.11
C THR A 217 6.75 -1.40 4.11
N ALA A 218 6.29 -0.17 4.12
CA ALA A 218 7.13 1.03 4.17
C ALA A 218 7.16 1.61 5.59
N ASP A 219 8.35 1.85 6.10
CA ASP A 219 8.52 2.63 7.32
C ASP A 219 8.23 4.12 7.02
N ILE A 220 7.13 4.60 7.55
CA ILE A 220 6.73 6.01 7.44
C ILE A 220 6.96 6.81 8.72
N GLY A 221 7.50 6.18 9.77
CA GLY A 221 7.73 6.79 11.09
C GLY A 221 6.80 6.30 12.17
N ILE A 222 5.85 5.44 11.84
CA ILE A 222 5.02 4.72 12.81
C ILE A 222 5.78 3.45 13.19
N THR A 223 6.24 3.38 14.42
CA THR A 223 7.13 2.33 14.92
C THR A 223 6.46 1.51 16.02
N GLU A 224 7.10 0.42 16.44
CA GLU A 224 6.66 -0.41 17.56
C GLU A 224 6.51 0.36 18.89
N LYS A 225 7.03 1.59 19.00
CA LYS A 225 6.74 2.47 20.15
C LYS A 225 5.24 2.76 20.28
N SER A 226 4.50 2.73 19.18
CA SER A 226 3.05 2.90 19.18
C SER A 226 2.30 1.70 19.76
N PHE A 227 2.95 0.53 19.94
CA PHE A 227 2.35 -0.64 20.60
C PHE A 227 2.07 -0.41 22.08
N SER A 228 2.54 0.70 22.66
CA SER A 228 2.12 1.15 24.00
C SER A 228 0.60 1.34 24.15
N VAL A 229 -0.13 1.54 23.04
CA VAL A 229 -1.62 1.61 23.06
C VAL A 229 -2.28 0.25 22.78
N GLY A 230 -1.51 -0.82 22.60
CA GLY A 230 -1.95 -2.19 22.35
C GLY A 230 -1.05 -2.90 21.35
N GLU A 231 -0.66 -4.13 21.62
CA GLU A 231 0.13 -4.93 20.69
C GLU A 231 -0.75 -5.53 19.58
N PRO A 232 -0.22 -5.73 18.35
CA PRO A 232 -0.96 -6.35 17.27
C PRO A 232 -1.31 -7.81 17.62
N GLY A 233 -2.55 -8.19 17.38
CA GLY A 233 -3.04 -9.53 17.72
C GLY A 233 -2.68 -10.61 16.69
N MET A 234 -1.97 -10.28 15.59
CA MET A 234 -1.66 -11.23 14.51
C MET A 234 -0.30 -10.93 13.89
N TYR A 235 0.37 -12.02 13.48
CA TYR A 235 1.68 -11.96 12.85
C TYR A 235 1.75 -12.92 11.65
N THR A 236 2.65 -12.63 10.70
CA THR A 236 2.99 -13.54 9.61
C THR A 236 4.50 -13.69 9.47
N LEU A 237 4.93 -14.80 8.88
CA LEU A 237 6.32 -14.98 8.48
C LEU A 237 6.48 -14.59 7.02
N THR A 238 7.55 -13.86 6.72
CA THR A 238 7.94 -13.57 5.33
C THR A 238 8.82 -14.69 4.76
N GLY A 239 9.13 -14.60 3.46
CA GLY A 239 10.05 -15.55 2.80
C GLY A 239 11.41 -15.67 3.48
N ASP A 240 11.86 -14.61 4.17
CA ASP A 240 13.10 -14.61 4.96
C ASP A 240 13.01 -15.58 6.16
N GLY A 241 11.78 -15.90 6.62
CA GLY A 241 11.52 -16.93 7.63
C GLY A 241 11.98 -18.34 7.21
N LEU A 242 12.12 -18.59 5.90
CA LEU A 242 12.67 -19.85 5.40
C LEU A 242 14.15 -20.04 5.77
N SER A 243 14.88 -18.97 6.07
CA SER A 243 16.26 -19.05 6.55
C SER A 243 16.40 -19.69 7.94
N LEU A 244 15.30 -19.80 8.71
CA LEU A 244 15.24 -20.58 9.96
C LEU A 244 15.45 -22.08 9.71
N PHE A 245 15.13 -22.56 8.51
CA PHE A 245 15.37 -23.93 8.15
C PHE A 245 16.82 -24.12 7.73
N GLN A 246 17.58 -24.85 8.52
CA GLN A 246 18.95 -25.16 8.18
C GLN A 246 19.04 -25.98 6.89
N ASN A 247 19.99 -25.64 6.04
CA ASN A 247 20.29 -26.45 4.85
C ASN A 247 20.60 -27.90 5.30
N ARG A 248 19.98 -28.85 4.63
CA ARG A 248 20.25 -30.28 4.90
C ARG A 248 21.72 -30.59 4.57
N ARG A 249 22.41 -31.18 5.54
CA ARG A 249 23.74 -31.70 5.30
C ARG A 249 23.62 -32.91 4.35
N PRO A 250 24.49 -33.04 3.34
CA PRO A 250 24.45 -34.16 2.39
C PRO A 250 24.64 -35.52 3.08
N ASP A 251 25.37 -35.55 4.19
CA ASP A 251 25.69 -36.72 5.01
C ASP A 251 24.69 -36.95 6.18
N GLY A 252 23.65 -36.13 6.25
CA GLY A 252 22.65 -36.19 7.32
C GLY A 252 21.69 -37.38 7.18
N ASN A 253 21.35 -38.00 8.29
CA ASN A 253 20.33 -39.06 8.37
C ASN A 253 19.07 -38.59 9.12
N LYS A 254 18.02 -39.43 9.17
CA LYS A 254 16.76 -39.07 9.81
C LYS A 254 16.87 -38.65 11.28
N GLY A 255 17.89 -39.08 12.00
CA GLY A 255 18.15 -38.69 13.38
C GLY A 255 18.83 -37.34 13.53
N THR A 256 19.54 -36.86 12.48
CA THR A 256 20.27 -35.59 12.48
C THR A 256 19.31 -34.41 12.48
N PHE A 257 18.11 -34.58 11.90
CA PHE A 257 17.14 -33.47 11.65
C PHE A 257 16.01 -33.42 12.67
N GLY A 258 16.10 -34.23 13.73
CA GLY A 258 15.12 -34.25 14.83
C GLY A 258 13.79 -34.94 14.46
N LYS A 259 12.80 -34.71 15.31
CA LYS A 259 11.42 -35.23 15.15
C LYS A 259 10.47 -34.04 15.01
N ILE A 260 9.53 -34.13 14.08
CA ILE A 260 8.48 -33.14 13.88
C ILE A 260 7.19 -33.72 14.40
N LEU A 261 6.53 -33.03 15.32
CA LEU A 261 5.14 -33.24 15.68
C LEU A 261 4.27 -32.25 14.93
N ILE A 262 3.32 -32.76 14.18
CA ILE A 262 2.32 -31.95 13.50
C ILE A 262 0.99 -32.15 14.21
N ALA A 263 0.45 -31.08 14.80
CA ALA A 263 -0.92 -31.04 15.29
C ALA A 263 -1.71 -30.14 14.33
N ALA A 264 -2.58 -30.73 13.53
CA ALA A 264 -3.34 -30.03 12.49
C ALA A 264 -4.74 -30.63 12.39
N GLY A 265 -5.62 -29.89 11.75
CA GLY A 265 -7.00 -30.28 11.54
C GLY A 265 -7.98 -29.16 11.94
N SER A 266 -9.25 -29.37 11.62
CA SER A 266 -10.34 -28.52 12.04
C SER A 266 -11.52 -29.41 12.47
N GLN A 267 -12.59 -28.81 12.96
CA GLN A 267 -13.78 -29.53 13.44
C GLN A 267 -14.34 -30.50 12.38
N ASP A 268 -14.17 -30.22 11.08
CA ASP A 268 -14.70 -31.01 9.96
C ASP A 268 -13.60 -31.61 9.07
N MET A 269 -12.33 -31.47 9.46
CA MET A 269 -11.17 -32.00 8.72
C MET A 269 -10.13 -32.52 9.70
N ALA A 270 -10.11 -33.84 9.90
CA ALA A 270 -9.12 -34.56 10.70
C ALA A 270 -8.00 -35.12 9.81
#